data_38451010518503b9988c062599ff87fb
#
_entry.id   38451010518503b9988c062599ff87fb
#
_cell.length_a   1.000
_cell.length_b   1.000
_cell.length_c   1.000
_cell.angle_alpha   90.00
_cell.angle_beta   90.00
_cell.angle_gamma   90.00
#
_symmetry.space_group_name_H-M   'P 1'
#
loop_
_entity.id
_entity.type
_entity.pdbx_description
1 polymer ?
#
loop_
_entity_poly.entity_id
_entity_poly.type
_entity_poly.pdbx_seq_one_letter_code
_entity_poly.pdbx_strand_id
1 'polypeptide(L)'
;MGRGLYMRDWKKEFEERTAWLNDMLAESGTEGFVFGNSGGKDSALVGILCRSVTENTLGVIMPCESVRNYREDRADALKVAAQFGIATKTVDITSVKKSLITALGGLNHVSDQAAININPRLRMTVLYAIAQSMNRLVVGTGNRSEITMGYFTKWGDGAFDINPVSDLTATEILDFLRYLDAPPSVINKAPSAGLREGQTDEADMGVTYAELDSYLLEGKASPQAIEIINHANQRTQHKRTPSKTFK
;
A
#
# COMPACT_ATOMS: atom_id res chain seq x y z
N MET A 1 -23.66 13.78 25.77
CA MET A 1 -22.36 14.51 25.63
C MET A 1 -21.49 13.67 24.73
N GLY A 2 -21.43 14.03 23.44
CA GLY A 2 -20.60 13.35 22.45
C GLY A 2 -19.13 13.56 22.81
N ARG A 3 -18.40 12.46 23.03
CA ARG A 3 -16.94 12.51 23.01
C ARG A 3 -16.54 12.90 21.61
N GLY A 4 -15.89 14.05 21.46
CA GLY A 4 -15.40 14.51 20.16
C GLY A 4 -14.56 13.42 19.51
N LEU A 5 -14.79 13.19 18.22
CA LEU A 5 -13.90 12.43 17.36
C LEU A 5 -12.47 12.87 17.67
N TYR A 6 -11.62 11.92 17.99
CA TYR A 6 -10.17 12.18 18.13
C TYR A 6 -9.64 12.48 16.74
N MET A 7 -9.75 13.76 16.33
CA MET A 7 -9.17 14.20 15.08
C MET A 7 -7.65 14.33 15.28
N ARG A 8 -6.89 13.66 14.46
CA ARG A 8 -5.43 13.81 14.45
C ARG A 8 -5.06 15.25 14.07
N ASP A 9 -4.03 15.76 14.70
CA ASP A 9 -3.39 17.00 14.25
C ASP A 9 -2.47 16.68 13.07
N TRP A 10 -2.98 16.90 11.85
CA TRP A 10 -2.27 16.54 10.62
C TRP A 10 -0.94 17.26 10.44
N LYS A 11 -0.79 18.45 11.00
CA LYS A 11 0.50 19.14 11.01
C LYS A 11 1.51 18.39 11.86
N LYS A 12 1.13 18.03 13.06
CA LYS A 12 1.95 17.24 13.99
C LYS A 12 2.27 15.87 13.42
N GLU A 13 1.27 15.18 12.85
CA GLU A 13 1.45 13.88 12.18
C GLU A 13 2.47 13.97 11.03
N PHE A 14 2.42 15.03 10.25
CA PHE A 14 3.39 15.27 9.17
C PHE A 14 4.81 15.45 9.72
N GLU A 15 4.97 16.32 10.72
CA GLU A 15 6.26 16.60 11.35
C GLU A 15 6.86 15.35 12.00
N GLU A 16 6.07 14.59 12.76
CA GLU A 16 6.53 13.39 13.45
C GLU A 16 6.90 12.26 12.47
N ARG A 17 6.11 12.03 11.42
CA ARG A 17 6.41 10.98 10.42
C ARG A 17 7.60 11.32 9.54
N THR A 18 7.76 12.58 9.17
CA THR A 18 8.94 13.01 8.41
C THR A 18 10.21 12.96 9.25
N ALA A 19 10.16 13.32 10.54
CA ALA A 19 11.26 13.14 11.48
C ALA A 19 11.62 11.65 11.61
N TRP A 20 10.63 10.78 11.85
CA TRP A 20 10.85 9.33 11.93
C TRP A 20 11.47 8.75 10.65
N LEU A 21 11.00 9.16 9.47
CA LEU A 21 11.58 8.72 8.19
C LEU A 21 13.03 9.15 8.05
N ASN A 22 13.39 10.36 8.51
CA ASN A 22 14.76 10.83 8.51
C ASN A 22 15.64 9.99 9.44
N ASP A 23 15.14 9.62 10.62
CA ASP A 23 15.84 8.74 11.57
C ASP A 23 16.07 7.35 10.94
N MET A 24 15.10 6.79 10.22
CA MET A 24 15.26 5.51 9.52
C MET A 24 16.35 5.54 8.44
N LEU A 25 16.51 6.64 7.72
CA LEU A 25 17.63 6.82 6.79
C LEU A 25 18.98 6.85 7.53
N ALA A 26 19.04 7.60 8.62
CA ALA A 26 20.27 7.70 9.42
C ALA A 26 20.67 6.35 10.04
N GLU A 27 19.71 5.60 10.58
CA GLU A 27 19.95 4.29 11.18
C GLU A 27 20.37 3.23 10.15
N SER A 28 19.76 3.25 8.97
CA SER A 28 20.05 2.26 7.92
C SER A 28 21.33 2.56 7.13
N GLY A 29 21.81 3.80 7.14
CA GLY A 29 22.91 4.25 6.30
C GLY A 29 22.56 4.27 4.80
N THR A 30 21.27 4.26 4.45
CA THR A 30 20.81 4.35 3.06
C THR A 30 20.65 5.80 2.61
N GLU A 31 20.58 6.03 1.28
CA GLU A 31 20.60 7.38 0.71
C GLU A 31 19.20 7.90 0.37
N GLY A 32 18.14 7.08 0.47
CA GLY A 32 16.80 7.50 0.09
C GLY A 32 15.77 6.39 0.14
N PHE A 33 14.64 6.63 -0.53
CA PHE A 33 13.47 5.76 -0.51
C PHE A 33 13.06 5.28 -1.90
N VAL A 34 12.51 4.07 -1.97
CA VAL A 34 11.78 3.56 -3.13
C VAL A 34 10.46 2.94 -2.68
N PHE A 35 9.39 3.23 -3.41
CA PHE A 35 8.05 2.70 -3.11
C PHE A 35 7.28 2.37 -4.38
N GLY A 36 6.28 1.49 -4.26
CA GLY A 36 5.35 1.19 -5.35
C GLY A 36 4.33 2.32 -5.53
N ASN A 37 4.42 3.08 -6.61
CA ASN A 37 3.49 4.17 -6.91
C ASN A 37 2.31 3.62 -7.74
N SER A 38 1.26 3.18 -7.04
CA SER A 38 0.08 2.58 -7.66
C SER A 38 -0.93 3.61 -8.20
N GLY A 39 -0.77 4.89 -7.87
CA GLY A 39 -1.78 5.92 -8.13
C GLY A 39 -2.98 5.88 -7.19
N GLY A 40 -2.92 5.10 -6.12
CA GLY A 40 -3.89 5.07 -5.02
C GLY A 40 -3.51 6.01 -3.88
N LYS A 41 -4.47 6.25 -2.96
CA LYS A 41 -4.34 7.15 -1.81
C LYS A 41 -3.13 6.84 -0.92
N ASP A 42 -2.89 5.57 -0.63
CA ASP A 42 -1.84 5.13 0.30
C ASP A 42 -0.44 5.39 -0.28
N SER A 43 -0.22 5.01 -1.54
CA SER A 43 1.04 5.28 -2.24
C SER A 43 1.29 6.77 -2.46
N ALA A 44 0.22 7.57 -2.65
CA ALA A 44 0.33 9.02 -2.74
C ALA A 44 0.84 9.63 -1.44
N LEU A 45 0.23 9.27 -0.29
CA LEU A 45 0.66 9.76 1.01
C LEU A 45 2.10 9.37 1.33
N VAL A 46 2.46 8.09 1.13
CA VAL A 46 3.83 7.60 1.33
C VAL A 46 4.83 8.36 0.47
N GLY A 47 4.52 8.56 -0.82
CA GLY A 47 5.40 9.31 -1.73
C GLY A 47 5.61 10.76 -1.28
N ILE A 48 4.55 11.45 -0.82
CA ILE A 48 4.62 12.82 -0.31
C ILE A 48 5.49 12.89 0.96
N LEU A 49 5.27 12.00 1.92
CA LEU A 49 6.05 11.93 3.16
C LEU A 49 7.54 11.67 2.89
N CYS A 50 7.86 10.68 2.06
CA CYS A 50 9.24 10.35 1.70
C CYS A 50 9.93 11.52 0.97
N ARG A 51 9.25 12.14 0.00
CA ARG A 51 9.79 13.26 -0.77
C ARG A 51 10.04 14.50 0.09
N SER A 52 9.24 14.69 1.14
CA SER A 52 9.44 15.78 2.09
C SER A 52 10.72 15.64 2.92
N VAL A 53 11.24 14.42 3.03
CA VAL A 53 12.49 14.14 3.75
C VAL A 53 13.69 14.24 2.82
N THR A 54 13.61 13.67 1.62
CA THR A 54 14.74 13.65 0.69
C THR A 54 14.31 13.68 -0.78
N GLU A 55 15.08 14.37 -1.61
CA GLU A 55 14.95 14.32 -3.07
C GLU A 55 15.24 12.94 -3.64
N ASN A 56 15.99 12.12 -2.91
CA ASN A 56 16.32 10.73 -3.25
C ASN A 56 15.14 9.78 -3.06
N THR A 57 13.94 10.20 -3.45
CA THR A 57 12.70 9.43 -3.38
C THR A 57 12.26 9.01 -4.79
N LEU A 58 12.04 7.70 -5.00
CA LEU A 58 11.63 7.13 -6.28
C LEU A 58 10.30 6.37 -6.16
N GLY A 59 9.29 6.83 -6.87
CA GLY A 59 8.04 6.09 -7.08
C GLY A 59 8.11 5.19 -8.30
N VAL A 60 7.90 3.89 -8.13
CA VAL A 60 7.94 2.92 -9.24
C VAL A 60 6.52 2.53 -9.64
N ILE A 61 6.14 2.86 -10.87
CA ILE A 61 4.85 2.51 -11.46
C ILE A 61 5.02 1.17 -12.18
N MET A 62 4.28 0.14 -11.74
CA MET A 62 4.46 -1.24 -12.21
C MET A 62 3.15 -1.81 -12.77
N PRO A 63 2.73 -1.41 -13.99
CA PRO A 63 1.54 -1.96 -14.61
C PRO A 63 1.71 -3.45 -14.92
N CYS A 64 0.58 -4.19 -14.88
CA CYS A 64 0.54 -5.60 -15.20
C CYS A 64 -0.84 -5.96 -15.76
N GLU A 65 -0.94 -6.22 -17.06
CA GLU A 65 -2.11 -6.74 -17.81
C GLU A 65 -3.41 -5.90 -17.73
N SER A 66 -3.62 -5.10 -16.69
CA SER A 66 -4.85 -4.31 -16.48
C SER A 66 -4.84 -3.01 -17.28
N VAL A 67 -5.88 -2.76 -18.09
CA VAL A 67 -6.07 -1.50 -18.82
C VAL A 67 -6.11 -0.31 -17.87
N ARG A 68 -6.76 -0.47 -16.70
CA ARG A 68 -6.82 0.54 -15.64
C ARG A 68 -5.42 0.91 -15.13
N ASN A 69 -4.56 -0.07 -14.87
CA ASN A 69 -3.18 0.18 -14.41
C ASN A 69 -2.36 0.99 -15.43
N TYR A 70 -2.57 0.76 -16.73
CA TYR A 70 -1.86 1.49 -17.79
C TYR A 70 -2.37 2.91 -17.99
N ARG A 71 -3.64 3.19 -17.74
CA ARG A 71 -4.28 4.48 -18.03
C ARG A 71 -4.53 5.30 -16.78
N GLU A 72 -5.56 4.96 -16.02
CA GLU A 72 -6.05 5.77 -14.88
C GLU A 72 -5.06 5.79 -13.72
N ASP A 73 -4.65 4.62 -13.26
CA ASP A 73 -3.75 4.49 -12.11
C ASP A 73 -2.40 5.16 -12.39
N ARG A 74 -1.85 4.93 -13.59
CA ARG A 74 -0.61 5.60 -14.02
C ARG A 74 -0.77 7.11 -14.12
N ALA A 75 -1.89 7.60 -14.64
CA ALA A 75 -2.13 9.04 -14.76
C ALA A 75 -2.20 9.72 -13.38
N ASP A 76 -2.89 9.10 -12.40
CA ASP A 76 -2.97 9.61 -11.04
C ASP A 76 -1.62 9.58 -10.33
N ALA A 77 -0.86 8.48 -10.49
CA ALA A 77 0.51 8.38 -9.99
C ALA A 77 1.40 9.52 -10.50
N LEU A 78 1.32 9.84 -11.78
CA LEU A 78 2.09 10.92 -12.40
C LEU A 78 1.63 12.31 -11.96
N LYS A 79 0.33 12.54 -11.72
CA LYS A 79 -0.19 13.80 -11.18
C LYS A 79 0.37 14.09 -9.79
N VAL A 80 0.31 13.13 -8.88
CA VAL A 80 0.91 13.27 -7.54
C VAL A 80 2.40 13.53 -7.66
N ALA A 81 3.09 12.74 -8.48
CA ALA A 81 4.53 12.89 -8.68
C ALA A 81 4.91 14.27 -9.20
N ALA A 82 4.16 14.81 -10.16
CA ALA A 82 4.40 16.15 -10.70
C ALA A 82 4.15 17.25 -9.66
N GLN A 83 3.06 17.15 -8.88
CA GLN A 83 2.72 18.15 -7.87
C GLN A 83 3.74 18.22 -6.73
N PHE A 84 4.27 17.07 -6.29
CA PHE A 84 5.16 16.99 -5.14
C PHE A 84 6.64 16.78 -5.51
N GLY A 85 6.98 16.82 -6.79
CA GLY A 85 8.37 16.67 -7.25
C GLY A 85 8.97 15.29 -7.01
N ILE A 86 8.16 14.22 -7.07
CA ILE A 86 8.60 12.84 -6.85
C ILE A 86 9.15 12.27 -8.16
N ALA A 87 10.41 11.81 -8.15
CA ALA A 87 10.96 11.09 -9.30
C ALA A 87 10.19 9.79 -9.55
N THR A 88 9.92 9.47 -10.82
CA THR A 88 9.14 8.27 -11.18
C THR A 88 9.83 7.43 -12.22
N LYS A 89 9.64 6.10 -12.13
CA LYS A 89 10.05 5.13 -13.16
C LYS A 89 8.90 4.15 -13.44
N THR A 90 8.62 3.90 -14.71
CA THR A 90 7.67 2.84 -15.09
C THR A 90 8.44 1.56 -15.43
N VAL A 91 8.00 0.45 -14.82
CA VAL A 91 8.50 -0.90 -15.07
C VAL A 91 7.32 -1.81 -15.36
N ASP A 92 7.08 -2.13 -16.63
CA ASP A 92 6.03 -3.07 -17.03
C ASP A 92 6.44 -4.50 -16.70
N ILE A 93 5.69 -5.14 -15.80
CA ILE A 93 5.98 -6.52 -15.35
C ILE A 93 5.15 -7.58 -16.08
N THR A 94 4.39 -7.23 -17.10
CA THR A 94 3.49 -8.14 -17.84
C THR A 94 4.25 -9.30 -18.47
N SER A 95 5.36 -9.03 -19.16
CA SER A 95 6.18 -10.06 -19.80
C SER A 95 6.81 -11.02 -18.79
N VAL A 96 7.27 -10.49 -17.66
CA VAL A 96 7.85 -11.27 -16.56
C VAL A 96 6.80 -12.22 -15.96
N LYS A 97 5.59 -11.73 -15.70
CA LYS A 97 4.48 -12.57 -15.22
C LYS A 97 4.15 -13.69 -16.21
N LYS A 98 4.03 -13.36 -17.52
CA LYS A 98 3.74 -14.35 -18.56
C LYS A 98 4.83 -15.42 -18.63
N SER A 99 6.09 -15.02 -18.58
CA SER A 99 7.23 -15.96 -18.57
C SER A 99 7.20 -16.87 -17.34
N LEU A 100 6.90 -16.33 -16.15
CA LEU A 100 6.78 -17.12 -14.93
C LEU A 100 5.62 -18.13 -15.02
N ILE A 101 4.44 -17.72 -15.50
CA ILE A 101 3.30 -18.61 -15.66
C ILE A 101 3.62 -19.70 -16.69
N THR A 102 4.29 -19.37 -17.79
CA THR A 102 4.75 -20.34 -18.78
C THR A 102 5.73 -21.36 -18.16
N ALA A 103 6.69 -20.89 -17.37
CA ALA A 103 7.63 -21.77 -16.66
C ALA A 103 6.95 -22.70 -15.64
N LEU A 104 5.81 -22.30 -15.09
CA LEU A 104 4.98 -23.12 -14.20
C LEU A 104 4.07 -24.11 -14.96
N GLY A 105 4.05 -24.06 -16.28
CA GLY A 105 3.16 -24.87 -17.14
C GLY A 105 3.35 -26.40 -17.03
N GLY A 106 4.42 -26.87 -16.35
CA GLY A 106 4.59 -28.28 -15.97
C GLY A 106 3.77 -28.70 -14.75
N LEU A 107 3.15 -27.74 -14.03
CA LEU A 107 2.18 -28.01 -12.97
C LEU A 107 0.80 -28.23 -13.59
N ASN A 108 0.01 -29.13 -13.03
CA ASN A 108 -1.32 -29.45 -13.57
C ASN A 108 -2.25 -28.24 -13.63
N HIS A 109 -2.07 -27.25 -12.73
CA HIS A 109 -2.89 -26.04 -12.70
C HIS A 109 -2.29 -24.95 -11.81
N VAL A 110 -2.19 -23.73 -12.30
CA VAL A 110 -1.94 -22.52 -11.50
C VAL A 110 -3.29 -21.90 -11.18
N SER A 111 -3.74 -21.92 -9.93
CA SER A 111 -5.03 -21.37 -9.53
C SER A 111 -5.08 -19.84 -9.79
N ASP A 112 -6.27 -19.31 -10.03
CA ASP A 112 -6.50 -17.87 -10.26
C ASP A 112 -5.93 -17.02 -9.10
N GLN A 113 -6.12 -17.48 -7.87
CA GLN A 113 -5.59 -16.79 -6.69
C GLN A 113 -4.06 -16.79 -6.67
N ALA A 114 -3.42 -17.87 -7.10
CA ALA A 114 -1.95 -17.93 -7.22
C ALA A 114 -1.47 -16.96 -8.31
N ALA A 115 -2.11 -16.96 -9.48
CA ALA A 115 -1.79 -16.08 -10.59
C ALA A 115 -1.95 -14.59 -10.24
N ILE A 116 -2.98 -14.23 -9.44
CA ILE A 116 -3.19 -12.89 -8.93
C ILE A 116 -2.07 -12.48 -7.97
N ASN A 117 -1.71 -13.36 -7.04
CA ASN A 117 -0.68 -13.09 -6.04
C ASN A 117 0.75 -13.07 -6.61
N ILE A 118 0.96 -13.46 -7.86
CA ILE A 118 2.22 -13.25 -8.57
C ILE A 118 2.48 -11.76 -8.75
N ASN A 119 1.48 -10.94 -9.09
CA ASN A 119 1.66 -9.52 -9.36
C ASN A 119 2.32 -8.75 -8.21
N PRO A 120 1.79 -8.77 -6.97
CA PRO A 120 2.42 -8.05 -5.85
C PRO A 120 3.79 -8.63 -5.48
N ARG A 121 4.05 -9.92 -5.69
CA ARG A 121 5.38 -10.52 -5.45
C ARG A 121 6.41 -10.09 -6.51
N LEU A 122 6.03 -9.98 -7.76
CA LEU A 122 6.91 -9.43 -8.79
C LEU A 122 7.20 -7.93 -8.53
N ARG A 123 6.19 -7.16 -8.11
CA ARG A 123 6.39 -5.76 -7.71
C ARG A 123 7.38 -5.65 -6.55
N MET A 124 7.25 -6.47 -5.53
CA MET A 124 8.21 -6.53 -4.42
C MET A 124 9.63 -6.83 -4.92
N THR A 125 9.79 -7.84 -5.78
CA THR A 125 11.10 -8.19 -6.36
C THR A 125 11.72 -7.01 -7.12
N VAL A 126 10.94 -6.28 -7.91
CA VAL A 126 11.41 -5.09 -8.63
C VAL A 126 11.84 -3.98 -7.66
N LEU A 127 11.03 -3.73 -6.61
CA LEU A 127 11.34 -2.69 -5.62
C LEU A 127 12.65 -2.99 -4.88
N TYR A 128 12.85 -4.22 -4.41
CA TYR A 128 14.08 -4.60 -3.72
C TYR A 128 15.31 -4.63 -4.64
N ALA A 129 15.15 -5.03 -5.91
CA ALA A 129 16.23 -4.95 -6.89
C ALA A 129 16.68 -3.49 -7.13
N ILE A 130 15.73 -2.55 -7.24
CA ILE A 130 16.02 -1.13 -7.37
C ILE A 130 16.62 -0.57 -6.07
N ALA A 131 16.03 -0.89 -4.92
CA ALA A 131 16.47 -0.44 -3.61
C ALA A 131 17.94 -0.79 -3.36
N GLN A 132 18.30 -2.04 -3.56
CA GLN A 132 19.67 -2.51 -3.38
C GLN A 132 20.64 -1.87 -4.38
N SER A 133 20.23 -1.68 -5.63
CA SER A 133 21.07 -1.05 -6.67
C SER A 133 21.31 0.44 -6.43
N MET A 134 20.41 1.12 -5.69
CA MET A 134 20.45 2.56 -5.48
C MET A 134 20.66 2.95 -4.02
N ASN A 135 21.01 2.01 -3.15
CA ASN A 135 21.17 2.21 -1.71
C ASN A 135 19.96 2.91 -1.06
N ARG A 136 18.75 2.32 -1.23
CA ARG A 136 17.48 2.89 -0.75
C ARG A 136 16.71 1.90 0.11
N LEU A 137 15.86 2.41 1.02
CA LEU A 137 14.86 1.62 1.73
C LEU A 137 13.61 1.41 0.87
N VAL A 138 13.06 0.19 0.92
CA VAL A 138 11.73 -0.10 0.37
C VAL A 138 10.68 0.34 1.37
N VAL A 139 9.80 1.25 0.95
CA VAL A 139 8.74 1.80 1.80
C VAL A 139 7.40 1.13 1.49
N GLY A 140 6.78 0.54 2.52
CA GLY A 140 5.45 -0.04 2.48
C GLY A 140 4.35 1.01 2.45
N THR A 141 3.21 0.65 1.86
CA THR A 141 2.05 1.52 1.69
C THR A 141 0.78 0.97 2.35
N GLY A 142 0.85 -0.19 3.01
CA GLY A 142 -0.32 -0.81 3.64
C GLY A 142 -0.80 -0.01 4.84
N ASN A 143 -2.07 0.37 4.86
CA ASN A 143 -2.71 1.10 5.95
C ASN A 143 -3.25 0.15 7.04
N ARG A 144 -3.66 0.69 8.20
CA ARG A 144 -4.16 -0.07 9.35
C ARG A 144 -5.37 -0.93 9.00
N SER A 145 -6.28 -0.43 8.18
CA SER A 145 -7.50 -1.15 7.79
C SER A 145 -7.16 -2.39 6.96
N GLU A 146 -6.30 -2.24 5.94
CA GLU A 146 -5.81 -3.36 5.13
C GLU A 146 -5.02 -4.37 5.96
N ILE A 147 -4.12 -3.89 6.82
CA ILE A 147 -3.32 -4.74 7.72
C ILE A 147 -4.23 -5.53 8.65
N THR A 148 -5.27 -4.92 9.22
CA THR A 148 -6.21 -5.59 10.11
C THR A 148 -6.96 -6.71 9.41
N MET A 149 -7.46 -6.45 8.20
CA MET A 149 -8.14 -7.46 7.39
C MET A 149 -7.19 -8.51 6.80
N GLY A 150 -5.86 -8.23 6.80
CA GLY A 150 -4.88 -9.01 6.06
C GLY A 150 -5.08 -8.91 4.55
N TYR A 151 -5.63 -7.78 4.09
CA TYR A 151 -5.89 -7.49 2.69
C TYR A 151 -4.61 -7.03 1.97
N PHE A 152 -3.64 -7.93 1.95
CA PHE A 152 -2.35 -7.79 1.25
C PHE A 152 -1.78 -9.19 0.96
N THR A 153 -0.84 -9.28 0.06
CA THR A 153 -0.14 -10.53 -0.26
C THR A 153 1.11 -10.67 0.59
N LYS A 154 1.16 -11.73 1.42
CA LYS A 154 2.37 -12.09 2.17
C LYS A 154 3.55 -12.27 1.21
N TRP A 155 4.68 -11.63 1.51
CA TRP A 155 5.89 -11.60 0.67
C TRP A 155 5.66 -10.98 -0.73
N GLY A 156 4.62 -10.13 -0.83
CA GLY A 156 4.39 -9.25 -1.96
C GLY A 156 4.37 -7.80 -1.45
N ASP A 157 3.22 -7.13 -1.53
CA ASP A 157 2.99 -5.80 -0.97
C ASP A 157 3.06 -5.74 0.57
N GLY A 158 2.99 -6.89 1.25
CA GLY A 158 3.30 -7.01 2.67
C GLY A 158 4.78 -7.11 3.02
N ALA A 159 5.70 -6.97 2.06
CA ALA A 159 7.14 -6.97 2.28
C ALA A 159 7.71 -5.57 2.02
N PHE A 160 8.33 -4.99 3.05
CA PHE A 160 8.94 -3.66 3.03
C PHE A 160 9.95 -3.55 4.17
N ASP A 161 10.84 -2.57 4.12
CA ASP A 161 11.79 -2.29 5.20
C ASP A 161 11.15 -1.42 6.28
N ILE A 162 10.38 -0.41 5.88
CA ILE A 162 9.67 0.53 6.77
C ILE A 162 8.28 0.84 6.22
N ASN A 163 7.34 1.25 7.09
CA ASN A 163 6.00 1.67 6.68
C ASN A 163 5.50 2.84 7.54
N PRO A 164 5.49 4.08 7.01
CA PRO A 164 5.10 5.28 7.75
C PRO A 164 3.59 5.47 7.93
N VAL A 165 2.74 4.60 7.37
CA VAL A 165 1.28 4.77 7.37
C VAL A 165 0.53 3.59 7.96
N SER A 166 1.23 2.62 8.55
CA SER A 166 0.66 1.36 9.05
C SER A 166 -0.32 1.51 10.22
N ASP A 167 -0.29 2.64 10.92
CA ASP A 167 -1.19 3.00 12.04
C ASP A 167 -2.40 3.83 11.60
N LEU A 168 -2.41 4.35 10.38
CA LEU A 168 -3.50 5.15 9.82
C LEU A 168 -4.57 4.27 9.20
N THR A 169 -5.83 4.56 9.49
CA THR A 169 -6.97 3.93 8.80
C THR A 169 -7.13 4.47 7.38
N ALA A 170 -7.93 3.79 6.55
CA ALA A 170 -8.17 4.24 5.18
C ALA A 170 -8.82 5.63 5.10
N THR A 171 -9.69 5.97 6.04
CA THR A 171 -10.31 7.30 6.15
C THR A 171 -9.33 8.35 6.63
N GLU A 172 -8.48 8.03 7.61
CA GLU A 172 -7.41 8.93 8.08
C GLU A 172 -6.39 9.25 6.97
N ILE A 173 -6.06 8.29 6.10
CA ILE A 173 -5.22 8.53 4.91
C ILE A 173 -5.85 9.61 4.00
N LEU A 174 -7.16 9.52 3.74
CA LEU A 174 -7.86 10.51 2.90
C LEU A 174 -7.88 11.89 3.55
N ASP A 175 -8.09 11.97 4.86
CA ASP A 175 -8.08 13.24 5.59
C ASP A 175 -6.68 13.87 5.59
N PHE A 176 -5.65 13.05 5.73
CA PHE A 176 -4.27 13.53 5.65
C PHE A 176 -3.92 14.04 4.24
N LEU A 177 -4.36 13.34 3.19
CA LEU A 177 -4.18 13.79 1.80
C LEU A 177 -4.92 15.11 1.52
N ARG A 178 -6.12 15.32 2.11
CA ARG A 178 -6.83 16.60 2.04
C ARG A 178 -6.04 17.72 2.70
N TYR A 179 -5.48 17.46 3.88
CA TYR A 179 -4.61 18.43 4.57
C TYR A 179 -3.37 18.79 3.74
N LEU A 180 -2.81 17.83 2.99
CA LEU A 180 -1.64 18.05 2.13
C LEU A 180 -1.98 18.60 0.74
N ASP A 181 -3.24 18.90 0.48
CA ASP A 181 -3.74 19.45 -0.79
C ASP A 181 -3.42 18.54 -2.01
N ALA A 182 -3.51 17.21 -1.79
CA ALA A 182 -3.26 16.21 -2.82
C ALA A 182 -4.33 16.24 -3.93
N PRO A 183 -4.03 15.74 -5.16
CA PRO A 183 -4.96 15.82 -6.28
C PRO A 183 -6.32 15.18 -5.97
N PRO A 184 -7.44 15.90 -6.26
CA PRO A 184 -8.81 15.38 -6.02
C PRO A 184 -9.08 14.03 -6.71
N SER A 185 -8.40 13.76 -7.83
CA SER A 185 -8.55 12.49 -8.55
C SER A 185 -8.06 11.27 -7.74
N VAL A 186 -7.13 11.47 -6.80
CA VAL A 186 -6.65 10.42 -5.90
C VAL A 186 -7.53 10.33 -4.65
N ILE A 187 -7.94 11.48 -4.09
CA ILE A 187 -8.77 11.56 -2.89
C ILE A 187 -10.16 10.95 -3.12
N ASN A 188 -10.77 11.20 -4.29
CA ASN A 188 -12.13 10.79 -4.61
C ASN A 188 -12.21 9.43 -5.34
N LYS A 189 -11.08 8.77 -5.55
CA LYS A 189 -11.01 7.48 -6.22
C LYS A 189 -11.50 6.35 -5.30
N ALA A 190 -12.37 5.49 -5.84
CA ALA A 190 -12.79 4.30 -5.11
C ALA A 190 -11.60 3.36 -4.85
N PRO A 191 -11.38 2.91 -3.60
CA PRO A 191 -10.28 2.00 -3.26
C PRO A 191 -10.40 0.68 -4.02
N SER A 192 -9.26 0.24 -4.60
CA SER A 192 -9.16 -1.03 -5.31
C SER A 192 -7.71 -1.48 -5.39
N ALA A 193 -7.44 -2.74 -5.09
CA ALA A 193 -6.13 -3.35 -5.26
C ALA A 193 -5.67 -3.42 -6.73
N GLY A 194 -6.59 -3.19 -7.69
CA GLY A 194 -6.28 -3.13 -9.12
C GLY A 194 -5.75 -4.44 -9.71
N LEU A 195 -6.10 -5.59 -9.12
CA LEU A 195 -5.65 -6.91 -9.52
C LEU A 195 -6.60 -7.58 -10.52
N ARG A 196 -7.88 -7.17 -10.53
CA ARG A 196 -8.94 -7.62 -11.45
C ARG A 196 -9.73 -6.42 -11.95
N GLU A 197 -10.36 -6.56 -13.12
CA GLU A 197 -11.30 -5.57 -13.65
C GLU A 197 -12.57 -5.52 -12.79
N GLY A 198 -13.07 -4.32 -12.47
CA GLY A 198 -14.25 -4.12 -11.63
C GLY A 198 -14.08 -4.45 -10.14
N GLN A 199 -12.88 -4.79 -9.68
CA GLN A 199 -12.59 -5.09 -8.29
C GLN A 199 -12.72 -3.84 -7.41
N THR A 200 -13.36 -4.00 -6.24
CA THR A 200 -13.31 -3.03 -5.14
C THR A 200 -12.90 -3.74 -3.86
N ASP A 201 -12.10 -3.08 -3.04
CA ASP A 201 -11.61 -3.66 -1.79
C ASP A 201 -12.75 -4.02 -0.85
N GLU A 202 -13.79 -3.18 -0.75
CA GLU A 202 -14.96 -3.40 0.11
C GLU A 202 -15.76 -4.66 -0.29
N ALA A 203 -15.92 -4.90 -1.60
CA ALA A 203 -16.57 -6.11 -2.07
C ALA A 203 -15.78 -7.38 -1.74
N ASP A 204 -14.44 -7.32 -1.84
CA ASP A 204 -13.58 -8.45 -1.50
C ASP A 204 -13.50 -8.69 0.01
N MET A 205 -13.50 -7.64 0.82
CA MET A 205 -13.44 -7.72 2.28
C MET A 205 -14.80 -8.08 2.91
N GLY A 206 -15.91 -7.76 2.23
CA GLY A 206 -17.27 -7.95 2.75
C GLY A 206 -17.66 -6.96 3.85
N VAL A 207 -16.92 -5.86 4.00
CA VAL A 207 -17.16 -4.77 4.94
C VAL A 207 -16.71 -3.46 4.32
N THR A 208 -17.43 -2.37 4.60
CA THR A 208 -17.05 -1.03 4.13
C THR A 208 -15.88 -0.47 4.94
N TYR A 209 -15.06 0.38 4.32
CA TYR A 209 -14.01 1.10 5.06
C TYR A 209 -14.60 1.96 6.18
N ALA A 210 -15.77 2.55 5.98
CA ALA A 210 -16.44 3.35 7.00
C ALA A 210 -16.76 2.53 8.27
N GLU A 211 -17.28 1.29 8.12
CA GLU A 211 -17.56 0.42 9.28
C GLU A 211 -16.26 -0.13 9.91
N LEU A 212 -15.30 -0.54 9.06
CA LEU A 212 -14.01 -1.04 9.51
C LEU A 212 -13.24 0.01 10.32
N ASP A 213 -13.15 1.24 9.80
CA ASP A 213 -12.42 2.32 10.44
C ASP A 213 -13.13 2.81 11.70
N SER A 214 -14.47 2.88 11.70
CA SER A 214 -15.25 3.16 12.91
C SER A 214 -15.01 2.10 14.01
N TYR A 215 -14.92 0.83 13.62
CA TYR A 215 -14.57 -0.24 14.56
C TYR A 215 -13.14 -0.07 15.10
N LEU A 216 -12.17 0.24 14.24
CA LEU A 216 -10.77 0.39 14.65
C LEU A 216 -10.51 1.62 15.52
N LEU A 217 -11.25 2.71 15.28
CA LEU A 217 -11.07 3.99 15.99
C LEU A 217 -11.94 4.10 17.24
N GLU A 218 -13.17 3.57 17.18
CA GLU A 218 -14.18 3.80 18.23
C GLU A 218 -14.73 2.50 18.83
N GLY A 219 -14.40 1.34 18.29
CA GLY A 219 -15.00 0.06 18.69
C GLY A 219 -16.45 -0.12 18.22
N LYS A 220 -16.91 0.67 17.24
CA LYS A 220 -18.30 0.71 16.78
C LYS A 220 -18.44 0.19 15.35
N ALA A 221 -19.21 -0.88 15.20
CA ALA A 221 -19.66 -1.39 13.90
C ALA A 221 -20.92 -2.25 14.08
N SER A 222 -21.54 -2.68 12.99
CA SER A 222 -22.62 -3.68 13.06
C SER A 222 -22.08 -5.02 13.57
N PRO A 223 -22.90 -5.85 14.26
CA PRO A 223 -22.47 -7.17 14.71
C PRO A 223 -21.89 -8.03 13.57
N GLN A 224 -22.47 -7.95 12.40
CA GLN A 224 -22.01 -8.65 11.21
C GLN A 224 -20.62 -8.17 10.77
N ALA A 225 -20.39 -6.85 10.73
CA ALA A 225 -19.08 -6.29 10.40
C ALA A 225 -17.99 -6.72 11.40
N ILE A 226 -18.33 -6.70 12.71
CA ILE A 226 -17.41 -7.15 13.76
C ILE A 226 -17.02 -8.62 13.55
N GLU A 227 -17.97 -9.49 13.22
CA GLU A 227 -17.70 -10.91 12.95
C GLU A 227 -16.76 -11.07 11.74
N ILE A 228 -17.05 -10.39 10.62
CA ILE A 228 -16.22 -10.41 9.43
C ILE A 228 -14.79 -9.94 9.74
N ILE A 229 -14.65 -8.80 10.42
CA ILE A 229 -13.34 -8.22 10.77
C ILE A 229 -12.53 -9.19 11.65
N ASN A 230 -13.13 -9.71 12.70
CA ASN A 230 -12.46 -10.63 13.62
C ASN A 230 -12.04 -11.93 12.94
N HIS A 231 -12.93 -12.51 12.11
CA HIS A 231 -12.63 -13.71 11.35
C HIS A 231 -11.48 -13.47 10.36
N ALA A 232 -11.53 -12.38 9.59
CA ALA A 232 -10.47 -12.01 8.65
C ALA A 232 -9.13 -11.78 9.37
N ASN A 233 -9.15 -11.04 10.48
CA ASN A 233 -7.97 -10.77 11.29
C ASN A 233 -7.32 -12.07 11.81
N GLN A 234 -8.11 -12.97 12.40
CA GLN A 234 -7.62 -14.24 12.91
C GLN A 234 -7.05 -15.14 11.80
N ARG A 235 -7.81 -15.32 10.72
CA ARG A 235 -7.40 -16.16 9.56
C ARG A 235 -6.09 -15.68 8.93
N THR A 236 -5.87 -14.39 8.89
CA THR A 236 -4.72 -13.75 8.23
C THR A 236 -3.57 -13.42 9.18
N GLN A 237 -3.64 -13.83 10.46
CA GLN A 237 -2.61 -13.55 11.47
C GLN A 237 -1.20 -13.97 11.01
N HIS A 238 -1.09 -15.09 10.29
CA HIS A 238 0.18 -15.58 9.75
C HIS A 238 0.89 -14.61 8.77
N LYS A 239 0.15 -13.61 8.26
CA LYS A 239 0.72 -12.59 7.37
C LYS A 239 1.44 -11.47 8.15
N ARG A 240 1.08 -11.27 9.42
CA ARG A 240 1.57 -10.19 10.31
C ARG A 240 2.58 -10.68 11.36
N THR A 241 2.79 -11.98 11.42
CA THR A 241 3.75 -12.57 12.36
C THR A 241 4.97 -13.11 11.62
N PRO A 242 6.15 -13.12 12.26
CA PRO A 242 7.31 -13.79 11.71
C PRO A 242 7.03 -15.25 11.36
N SER A 243 7.80 -15.80 10.43
CA SER A 243 7.70 -17.22 10.09
C SER A 243 7.97 -18.10 11.32
N LYS A 244 7.16 -19.13 11.50
CA LYS A 244 7.40 -20.10 12.56
C LYS A 244 8.67 -20.89 12.25
N THR A 245 9.55 -20.99 13.23
CA THR A 245 10.78 -21.79 13.15
C THR A 245 10.74 -22.88 14.21
N PHE A 246 11.34 -24.03 13.91
CA PHE A 246 11.58 -25.06 14.92
C PHE A 246 12.62 -24.53 15.91
N LYS A 247 12.34 -24.65 17.22
CA LYS A 247 13.26 -24.31 18.32
C LYS A 247 13.71 -25.58 19.00
#